data_f07f04f164304be297035c8f8ce12bcf
#
_entry.id   f07f04f164304be297035c8f8ce12bcf
#
_cell.length_a   1.000
_cell.length_b   1.000
_cell.length_c   1.000
_cell.angle_alpha   90.00
_cell.angle_beta   90.00
_cell.angle_gamma   90.00
#
_symmetry.space_group_name_H-M   'P 1'
#
loop_
_entity.id
_entity.type
_entity.pdbx_description
1 polymer ?
#
loop_
_entity_poly.entity_id
_entity_poly.type
_entity_poly.pdbx_seq_one_letter_code
_entity_poly.pdbx_strand_id
1 'polypeptide(L)'
;MATLNDDDVELLTGKNFAHFSAIRPDGTPHVTVIWIDAADGYILVNTALGRVKDRHVRRDPRVSVSLHDERDPYRWLRVDGIVVEFVTGPEADAHIDALNRRYHGGEAWTYTPGQERVIYRIRPQRILRRYDG
;
A
#
# COMPACT_ATOMS: atom_id res chain seq x y z
N MET A 1 7.23 -16.74 -6.11
CA MET A 1 7.34 -15.54 -5.28
C MET A 1 8.32 -14.57 -5.93
N ALA A 2 8.03 -13.30 -5.86
CA ALA A 2 8.85 -12.25 -6.44
C ALA A 2 9.53 -11.44 -5.34
N THR A 3 10.69 -10.83 -5.66
CA THR A 3 11.46 -10.07 -4.69
C THR A 3 11.60 -8.62 -5.15
N LEU A 4 11.27 -7.69 -4.28
CA LEU A 4 11.47 -6.26 -4.52
C LEU A 4 12.97 -5.96 -4.57
N ASN A 5 13.40 -5.20 -5.57
CA ASN A 5 14.77 -4.71 -5.66
C ASN A 5 14.86 -3.30 -5.06
N ASP A 6 16.08 -2.73 -5.04
CA ASP A 6 16.30 -1.42 -4.44
C ASP A 6 15.53 -0.30 -5.15
N ASP A 7 15.42 -0.37 -6.49
CA ASP A 7 14.65 0.62 -7.26
C ASP A 7 13.15 0.53 -6.96
N ASP A 8 12.63 -0.68 -6.78
CA ASP A 8 11.25 -0.90 -6.37
C ASP A 8 10.99 -0.26 -5.02
N VAL A 9 11.88 -0.50 -4.06
CA VAL A 9 11.77 0.06 -2.71
C VAL A 9 11.86 1.59 -2.74
N GLU A 10 12.72 2.16 -3.58
CA GLU A 10 12.83 3.61 -3.73
C GLU A 10 11.49 4.22 -4.19
N LEU A 11 10.84 3.60 -5.20
CA LEU A 11 9.52 4.05 -5.64
C LEU A 11 8.46 3.94 -4.54
N LEU A 12 8.45 2.82 -3.82
CA LEU A 12 7.46 2.53 -2.79
C LEU A 12 7.62 3.37 -1.53
N THR A 13 8.83 3.82 -1.23
CA THR A 13 9.12 4.62 -0.04
C THR A 13 9.26 6.11 -0.34
N GLY A 14 9.19 6.50 -1.59
CA GLY A 14 9.15 7.90 -2.01
C GLY A 14 7.74 8.49 -1.84
N LYS A 15 7.61 9.79 -2.12
CA LYS A 15 6.32 10.47 -2.03
C LYS A 15 5.54 10.27 -3.33
N ASN A 16 5.16 9.03 -3.60
CA ASN A 16 4.40 8.64 -4.79
C ASN A 16 3.06 8.06 -4.36
N PHE A 17 2.00 8.42 -5.08
CA PHE A 17 0.68 7.83 -4.83
C PHE A 17 0.56 6.52 -5.58
N ALA A 18 -0.13 5.56 -4.97
CA ALA A 18 -0.34 4.26 -5.58
C ALA A 18 -1.83 4.01 -5.81
N HIS A 19 -2.12 3.18 -6.81
CA HIS A 19 -3.45 2.66 -7.05
C HIS A 19 -3.49 1.26 -6.45
N PHE A 20 -4.43 1.04 -5.55
CA PHE A 20 -4.60 -0.22 -4.83
C PHE A 20 -5.89 -0.89 -5.28
N SER A 21 -5.80 -2.13 -5.75
CA SER A 21 -6.93 -2.89 -6.24
C SER A 21 -7.21 -4.08 -5.34
N ALA A 22 -8.44 -4.17 -4.84
CA ALA A 22 -8.98 -5.33 -4.14
C ALA A 22 -10.09 -5.96 -4.98
N ILE A 23 -10.56 -7.13 -4.59
CA ILE A 23 -11.56 -7.88 -5.36
C ILE A 23 -12.90 -7.83 -4.64
N ARG A 24 -13.94 -7.37 -5.36
CA ARG A 24 -15.32 -7.36 -4.86
C ARG A 24 -15.88 -8.80 -4.82
N PRO A 25 -16.98 -9.01 -4.08
CA PRO A 25 -17.63 -10.34 -4.02
C PRO A 25 -17.99 -10.90 -5.39
N ASP A 26 -18.29 -10.06 -6.37
CA ASP A 26 -18.64 -10.51 -7.74
C ASP A 26 -17.41 -10.72 -8.63
N GLY A 27 -16.20 -10.59 -8.06
CA GLY A 27 -14.95 -10.80 -8.79
C GLY A 27 -14.41 -9.56 -9.51
N THR A 28 -15.13 -8.44 -9.50
CA THR A 28 -14.66 -7.22 -10.16
C THR A 28 -13.67 -6.45 -9.28
N PRO A 29 -12.74 -5.68 -9.87
CA PRO A 29 -11.77 -4.93 -9.10
C PRO A 29 -12.36 -3.66 -8.48
N HIS A 30 -11.90 -3.34 -7.28
CA HIS A 30 -12.20 -2.09 -6.57
C HIS A 30 -10.89 -1.34 -6.40
N VAL A 31 -10.73 -0.19 -7.04
CA VAL A 31 -9.47 0.56 -7.07
C VAL A 31 -9.60 1.85 -6.26
N THR A 32 -8.60 2.12 -5.42
CA THR A 32 -8.48 3.39 -4.68
C THR A 32 -7.07 3.93 -4.81
N VAL A 33 -6.92 5.27 -4.69
CA VAL A 33 -5.62 5.92 -4.62
C VAL A 33 -5.20 6.00 -3.16
N ILE A 34 -3.98 5.58 -2.86
CA ILE A 34 -3.49 5.44 -1.49
C ILE A 34 -2.06 5.94 -1.34
N TRP A 35 -1.66 6.16 -0.09
CA TRP A 35 -0.26 6.23 0.30
C TRP A 35 0.30 4.82 0.36
N ILE A 36 1.61 4.67 0.10
CA ILE A 36 2.24 3.36 -0.01
C ILE A 36 3.58 3.36 0.75
N ASP A 37 4.00 2.18 1.17
CA ASP A 37 5.28 1.99 1.84
C ASP A 37 5.82 0.59 1.53
N ALA A 38 7.03 0.34 1.98
CA ALA A 38 7.66 -0.98 1.89
C ALA A 38 8.65 -1.15 3.02
N ALA A 39 8.76 -2.36 3.55
CA ALA A 39 9.75 -2.73 4.54
C ALA A 39 9.91 -4.25 4.55
N ASP A 40 11.13 -4.70 4.74
CA ASP A 40 11.46 -6.13 4.95
C ASP A 40 10.97 -7.05 3.82
N GLY A 41 10.95 -6.55 2.59
CA GLY A 41 10.51 -7.31 1.44
C GLY A 41 9.00 -7.30 1.20
N TYR A 42 8.23 -6.64 2.05
CA TYR A 42 6.78 -6.50 1.92
C TYR A 42 6.40 -5.12 1.44
N ILE A 43 5.27 -5.04 0.74
CA ILE A 43 4.59 -3.76 0.51
C ILE A 43 3.65 -3.54 1.69
N LEU A 44 3.61 -2.30 2.19
CA LEU A 44 2.80 -1.92 3.33
C LEU A 44 1.74 -0.91 2.91
N VAL A 45 0.49 -1.19 3.29
CA VAL A 45 -0.65 -0.28 3.09
C VAL A 45 -1.27 -0.04 4.45
N ASN A 46 -1.55 1.22 4.78
CA ASN A 46 -2.23 1.57 6.02
C ASN A 46 -3.63 2.10 5.72
N THR A 47 -4.63 1.55 6.36
CA THR A 47 -6.01 1.97 6.20
C THR A 47 -6.77 1.84 7.51
N ALA A 48 -8.05 2.16 7.50
CA ALA A 48 -8.91 2.01 8.67
C ALA A 48 -9.71 0.73 8.59
N LEU A 49 -9.83 0.04 9.71
CA LEU A 49 -10.66 -1.15 9.84
C LEU A 49 -12.12 -0.84 9.46
N GLY A 50 -12.75 -1.75 8.76
CA GLY A 50 -14.16 -1.68 8.40
C GLY A 50 -14.48 -0.87 7.16
N ARG A 51 -13.49 -0.23 6.51
CA ARG A 51 -13.70 0.41 5.22
C ARG A 51 -14.05 -0.64 4.16
N VAL A 52 -14.65 -0.19 3.05
CA VAL A 52 -15.07 -1.11 1.97
C VAL A 52 -13.91 -1.95 1.47
N LYS A 53 -12.75 -1.33 1.21
CA LYS A 53 -11.55 -2.06 0.78
C LYS A 53 -11.09 -3.07 1.82
N ASP A 54 -11.20 -2.74 3.11
CA ASP A 54 -10.80 -3.64 4.19
C ASP A 54 -11.65 -4.91 4.19
N ARG A 55 -12.95 -4.77 4.01
CA ARG A 55 -13.85 -5.94 3.93
C ARG A 55 -13.53 -6.79 2.72
N HIS A 56 -13.21 -6.18 1.57
CA HIS A 56 -12.85 -6.92 0.37
C HIS A 56 -11.57 -7.74 0.58
N VAL A 57 -10.54 -7.11 1.15
CA VAL A 57 -9.23 -7.74 1.36
C VAL A 57 -9.32 -8.88 2.37
N ARG A 58 -10.15 -8.76 3.40
CA ARG A 58 -10.31 -9.82 4.39
C ARG A 58 -11.02 -11.04 3.82
N ARG A 59 -11.93 -10.83 2.87
CA ARG A 59 -12.62 -11.92 2.18
C ARG A 59 -11.72 -12.57 1.13
N ASP A 60 -10.98 -11.75 0.37
CA ASP A 60 -10.10 -12.22 -0.68
C ASP A 60 -8.79 -11.43 -0.59
N PRO A 61 -7.69 -12.05 -0.12
CA PRO A 61 -6.44 -11.32 0.15
C PRO A 61 -5.61 -11.00 -1.09
N ARG A 62 -6.06 -11.38 -2.29
CA ARG A 62 -5.35 -11.06 -3.53
C ARG A 62 -5.53 -9.59 -3.86
N VAL A 63 -4.43 -8.89 -4.09
CA VAL A 63 -4.42 -7.46 -4.35
C VAL A 63 -3.44 -7.12 -5.46
N SER A 64 -3.61 -5.96 -6.05
CA SER A 64 -2.64 -5.39 -6.98
C SER A 64 -2.35 -3.94 -6.59
N VAL A 65 -1.10 -3.55 -6.81
CA VAL A 65 -0.64 -2.19 -6.56
C VAL A 65 0.08 -1.69 -7.81
N SER A 66 -0.21 -0.46 -8.22
CA SER A 66 0.44 0.20 -9.33
C SER A 66 0.82 1.61 -8.93
N LEU A 67 2.05 2.01 -9.24
CA LEU A 67 2.51 3.37 -8.99
C LEU A 67 3.57 3.77 -10.01
N HIS A 68 3.78 5.07 -10.12
CA HIS A 68 4.86 5.62 -10.93
C HIS A 68 5.61 6.69 -10.13
N ASP A 69 6.82 7.01 -10.56
CA ASP A 69 7.56 8.14 -10.06
C ASP A 69 6.77 9.42 -10.40
N GLU A 70 6.51 10.26 -9.42
CA GLU A 70 5.76 11.50 -9.62
C GLU A 70 6.43 12.43 -10.63
N ARG A 71 7.75 12.38 -10.74
CA ARG A 71 8.54 13.22 -11.65
C ARG A 71 8.72 12.61 -13.02
N ASP A 72 8.51 11.28 -13.15
CA ASP A 72 8.71 10.57 -14.41
C ASP A 72 7.70 9.42 -14.50
N PRO A 73 6.56 9.63 -15.17
CA PRO A 73 5.51 8.61 -15.25
C PRO A 73 5.91 7.37 -16.05
N TYR A 74 7.00 7.42 -16.78
CA TYR A 74 7.52 6.24 -17.49
C TYR A 74 8.32 5.32 -16.58
N ARG A 75 8.65 5.78 -15.37
CA ARG A 75 9.27 4.96 -14.33
C ARG A 75 8.16 4.43 -13.43
N TRP A 76 7.71 3.20 -13.67
CA TRP A 76 6.56 2.65 -12.98
C TRP A 76 6.77 1.22 -12.51
N LEU A 77 5.93 0.82 -11.57
CA LEU A 77 5.96 -0.49 -10.90
C LEU A 77 4.52 -0.99 -10.74
N ARG A 78 4.30 -2.27 -11.06
CA ARG A 78 3.08 -2.97 -10.73
C ARG A 78 3.43 -4.24 -9.97
N VAL A 79 2.70 -4.50 -8.88
CA VAL A 79 2.90 -5.69 -8.06
C VAL A 79 1.55 -6.33 -7.82
N ASP A 80 1.45 -7.62 -8.19
CA ASP A 80 0.34 -8.45 -7.76
C ASP A 80 0.81 -9.21 -6.53
N GLY A 81 0.01 -9.24 -5.47
CA GLY A 81 0.42 -9.83 -4.23
C GLY A 81 -0.72 -10.37 -3.38
N ILE A 82 -0.35 -10.85 -2.21
CA ILE A 82 -1.29 -11.41 -1.24
C ILE A 82 -1.05 -10.72 0.09
N VAL A 83 -2.13 -10.25 0.72
CA VAL A 83 -2.07 -9.75 2.09
C VAL A 83 -1.88 -10.95 3.01
N VAL A 84 -0.75 -11.01 3.68
CA VAL A 84 -0.38 -12.14 4.53
C VAL A 84 -0.51 -11.81 6.02
N GLU A 85 -0.64 -10.53 6.37
CA GLU A 85 -0.75 -10.12 7.76
C GLU A 85 -1.52 -8.80 7.87
N PHE A 86 -2.31 -8.70 8.94
CA PHE A 86 -3.03 -7.49 9.31
C PHE A 86 -2.49 -7.04 10.68
N VAL A 87 -1.80 -5.90 10.71
CA VAL A 87 -1.17 -5.40 11.93
C VAL A 87 -1.95 -4.21 12.45
N THR A 88 -2.41 -4.30 13.70
CA THR A 88 -3.15 -3.22 14.37
C THR A 88 -2.38 -2.73 15.58
N GLY A 89 -2.94 -1.75 16.30
CA GLY A 89 -2.37 -1.24 17.53
C GLY A 89 -1.27 -0.21 17.31
N PRO A 90 -0.35 -0.07 18.29
CA PRO A 90 0.67 0.98 18.27
C PRO A 90 1.53 1.01 17.00
N GLU A 91 1.83 -0.15 16.43
CA GLU A 91 2.64 -0.20 15.19
C GLU A 91 1.88 0.42 14.01
N ALA A 92 0.58 0.13 13.88
CA ALA A 92 -0.24 0.72 12.82
C ALA A 92 -0.41 2.23 13.02
N ASP A 93 -0.57 2.67 14.25
CA ASP A 93 -0.69 4.08 14.59
C ASP A 93 0.60 4.84 14.29
N ALA A 94 1.74 4.29 14.65
CA ALA A 94 3.04 4.89 14.35
C ALA A 94 3.26 4.95 12.84
N HIS A 95 2.83 3.94 12.11
CA HIS A 95 2.99 3.87 10.66
C HIS A 95 2.18 4.92 9.93
N ILE A 96 0.90 5.13 10.30
CA ILE A 96 0.10 6.18 9.65
C ILE A 96 0.66 7.58 9.94
N ASP A 97 1.20 7.78 11.14
CA ASP A 97 1.84 9.06 11.48
C ASP A 97 3.08 9.30 10.61
N ALA A 98 3.92 8.28 10.44
CA ALA A 98 5.11 8.36 9.58
C ALA A 98 4.74 8.64 8.11
N LEU A 99 3.69 7.98 7.60
CA LEU A 99 3.19 8.22 6.25
C LEU A 99 2.66 9.66 6.10
N ASN A 100 1.92 10.13 7.09
CA ASN A 100 1.40 11.50 7.06
C ASN A 100 2.54 12.52 6.98
N ARG A 101 3.61 12.31 7.73
CA ARG A 101 4.79 13.18 7.70
C ARG A 101 5.47 13.14 6.33
N ARG A 102 5.55 11.96 5.71
CA ARG A 102 6.14 11.81 4.36
C ARG A 102 5.32 12.56 3.31
N TYR A 103 4.01 12.41 3.32
CA TYR A 103 3.13 12.94 2.27
C TYR A 103 2.71 14.39 2.49
N HIS A 104 2.60 14.84 3.74
CA HIS A 104 2.15 16.20 4.07
C HIS A 104 3.20 17.04 4.78
N GLY A 105 4.24 16.43 5.34
CA GLY A 105 5.29 17.13 6.10
C GLY A 105 4.83 17.47 7.52
N GLY A 106 5.73 17.49 8.44
CA GLY A 106 5.77 18.12 9.75
C GLY A 106 4.72 17.81 10.81
N GLU A 107 3.45 17.73 10.49
CA GLU A 107 2.39 17.57 11.48
C GLU A 107 2.07 16.12 11.77
N ALA A 108 1.67 15.84 13.03
CA ALA A 108 1.25 14.52 13.44
C ALA A 108 -0.10 14.16 12.82
N TRP A 109 -0.34 12.87 12.66
CA TRP A 109 -1.62 12.35 12.19
C TRP A 109 -2.73 12.70 13.20
N THR A 110 -3.86 13.18 12.68
CA THR A 110 -5.04 13.44 13.51
C THR A 110 -5.94 12.21 13.48
N TYR A 111 -6.12 11.58 14.64
CA TYR A 111 -6.94 10.38 14.75
C TYR A 111 -8.43 10.73 14.78
N THR A 112 -9.21 9.95 14.04
CA THR A 112 -10.67 10.03 14.09
C THR A 112 -11.14 9.15 15.24
N PRO A 113 -11.96 9.67 16.18
CA PRO A 113 -12.47 8.86 17.28
C PRO A 113 -13.19 7.60 16.77
N GLY A 114 -12.90 6.45 17.38
CA GLY A 114 -13.48 5.17 17.01
C GLY A 114 -12.86 4.50 15.79
N GLN A 115 -11.92 5.18 15.09
CA GLN A 115 -11.22 4.60 13.97
C GLN A 115 -10.00 3.83 14.44
N GLU A 116 -9.88 2.58 14.00
CA GLU A 116 -8.70 1.75 14.26
C GLU A 116 -7.91 1.59 12.97
N ARG A 117 -6.60 1.84 13.03
CA ARG A 117 -5.70 1.70 11.88
C ARG A 117 -5.25 0.26 11.74
N VAL A 118 -4.97 -0.14 10.49
CA VAL A 118 -4.43 -1.46 10.18
C VAL A 118 -3.39 -1.33 9.07
N ILE A 119 -2.28 -2.07 9.23
CA ILE A 119 -1.28 -2.23 8.17
C ILE A 119 -1.57 -3.55 7.46
N TYR A 120 -1.69 -3.49 6.14
CA TYR A 120 -1.64 -4.70 5.32
C TYR A 120 -0.18 -4.96 4.96
N ARG A 121 0.30 -6.15 5.32
CA ARG A 121 1.62 -6.62 4.89
C ARG A 121 1.40 -7.51 3.67
N ILE A 122 1.87 -7.04 2.52
CA ILE A 122 1.61 -7.67 1.22
C ILE A 122 2.88 -8.36 0.75
N ARG A 123 2.77 -9.67 0.51
CA ARG A 123 3.87 -10.45 -0.07
C ARG A 123 3.76 -10.38 -1.59
N PRO A 124 4.81 -9.86 -2.29
CA PRO A 124 4.79 -9.82 -3.75
C PRO A 124 4.77 -11.22 -4.36
N GLN A 125 3.93 -11.41 -5.38
CA GLN A 125 3.83 -12.66 -6.14
C GLN A 125 4.35 -12.48 -7.56
N ARG A 126 4.05 -11.33 -8.17
CA ARG A 126 4.46 -11.00 -9.52
C ARG A 126 4.80 -9.52 -9.56
N ILE A 127 5.95 -9.18 -10.13
CA ILE A 127 6.41 -7.80 -10.26
C ILE A 127 6.66 -7.48 -11.73
N LEU A 128 6.09 -6.38 -12.20
CA LEU A 128 6.34 -5.83 -13.51
C LEU A 128 6.87 -4.42 -13.33
N ARG A 129 7.98 -4.08 -13.98
CA ARG A 129 8.63 -2.79 -13.76
C ARG A 129 9.11 -2.18 -15.07
N ARG A 130 9.13 -0.84 -15.08
CA ARG A 130 9.71 -0.08 -16.16
C ARG A 130 10.39 1.17 -15.60
N TYR A 131 11.71 1.26 -15.80
CA TYR A 131 12.51 2.33 -15.21
C TYR A 131 13.16 3.26 -16.22
N ASP A 132 13.23 2.86 -17.46
CA ASP A 132 13.98 3.60 -18.49
C ASP A 132 13.09 4.13 -19.61
N GLY A 133 11.86 4.21 -19.39
CA GLY A 133 10.91 4.74 -20.33
C GLY A 133 10.67 3.84 -21.50
#